data_2cd1eb6c91480c3182bfffe70498ff0f
#
_entry.id   2cd1eb6c91480c3182bfffe70498ff0f
#
_cell.length_a   1.000
_cell.length_b   1.000
_cell.length_c   1.000
_cell.angle_alpha   90.00
_cell.angle_beta   90.00
_cell.angle_gamma   90.00
#
_symmetry.space_group_name_H-M   'P 1'
#
loop_
_entity.id
_entity.type
_entity.pdbx_description
1 polymer ?
#
loop_
_entity_poly.entity_id
_entity_poly.type
_entity_poly.pdbx_seq_one_letter_code
_entity_poly.pdbx_strand_id
1 'polypeptide(L)'
;MMSDGEKVLVGNNEDYNIPYTRVCFIPAENGQRGRVYFGYDNWSPQGGMNDQGLFFDFFATKPLEVKLSKEKPKFQGPIIDRMAAECATVGEVLDMFDQYNLEFMPKFQMFVVDKSGDAAIVEGDHIIRKRGSYQVVANFYQSKVKENRRPCDWFQPSCMQYKKAESMLAGTGTASVAHFRDILEATHRNTLGARTLYSNIYDLKNGLVYLYYLHNFDNEVVIDLNEELKKGRHYYELPSLFGKKLKYGRKVYTHPSPAFSISYPKHYKVKAPVLDEVLLVKYPISNTPQFGVYVESKPQDIQLQDIGQRYFTNLIKKYSTSMKLVSSAQNVLRDGTPATEVLFDRVVKDHWPLKTMIVSTYHGDKLIFAAVTSFAHPEALREFLYSLRFD
;
A
#
# COMPACT_ATOMS: atom_id res chain seq x y z
N MET A 1 -16.80 12.37 -2.52
CA MET A 1 -16.68 13.36 -1.42
C MET A 1 -17.81 14.37 -1.43
N MET A 2 -18.08 14.98 -0.32
CA MET A 2 -18.99 16.12 -0.18
C MET A 2 -18.47 17.09 0.90
N SER A 3 -18.66 18.39 0.65
CA SER A 3 -18.39 19.45 1.62
C SER A 3 -19.61 20.37 1.72
N ASP A 4 -20.05 20.66 2.93
CA ASP A 4 -21.14 21.59 3.24
C ASP A 4 -20.65 22.87 3.98
N GLY A 5 -19.35 23.07 4.06
CA GLY A 5 -18.71 24.16 4.81
C GLY A 5 -18.36 23.79 6.24
N GLU A 6 -19.16 22.99 6.93
CA GLU A 6 -18.88 22.51 8.29
C GLU A 6 -18.07 21.21 8.27
N LYS A 7 -18.45 20.27 7.41
CA LYS A 7 -17.83 18.97 7.26
C LYS A 7 -17.23 18.78 5.88
N VAL A 8 -16.19 17.99 5.79
CA VAL A 8 -15.65 17.46 4.54
C VAL A 8 -15.53 15.96 4.70
N LEU A 9 -16.44 15.23 4.05
CA LEU A 9 -16.49 13.78 4.10
C LEU A 9 -16.09 13.16 2.77
N VAL A 10 -15.28 12.10 2.84
CA VAL A 10 -14.90 11.29 1.69
C VAL A 10 -15.22 9.83 1.99
N GLY A 11 -16.00 9.18 1.12
CA GLY A 11 -16.29 7.74 1.22
C GLY A 11 -15.56 6.96 0.15
N ASN A 12 -15.05 5.79 0.49
CA ASN A 12 -14.39 4.85 -0.40
C ASN A 12 -14.84 3.41 -0.17
N ASN A 13 -15.06 2.66 -1.25
CA ASN A 13 -15.22 1.22 -1.27
C ASN A 13 -13.99 0.59 -1.92
N GLU A 14 -13.25 -0.24 -1.19
CA GLU A 14 -12.08 -0.95 -1.70
C GLU A 14 -12.46 -2.33 -2.20
N ASP A 15 -12.40 -2.50 -3.53
CA ASP A 15 -12.85 -3.69 -4.23
C ASP A 15 -11.68 -4.58 -4.66
N TYR A 16 -11.57 -5.77 -4.06
CA TYR A 16 -10.57 -6.76 -4.47
C TYR A 16 -10.99 -8.19 -4.11
N ASN A 17 -10.17 -9.18 -4.48
CA ASN A 17 -10.44 -10.60 -4.23
C ASN A 17 -9.52 -11.24 -3.18
N ILE A 18 -8.51 -10.52 -2.69
CA ILE A 18 -7.57 -10.99 -1.68
C ILE A 18 -7.89 -10.32 -0.35
N PRO A 19 -8.33 -11.05 0.68
CA PRO A 19 -8.91 -10.47 1.90
C PRO A 19 -7.88 -9.98 2.93
N TYR A 20 -6.59 -10.05 2.62
CA TYR A 20 -5.52 -9.68 3.55
C TYR A 20 -5.28 -8.17 3.50
N THR A 21 -6.10 -7.44 4.23
CA THR A 21 -6.10 -5.98 4.28
C THR A 21 -5.46 -5.47 5.57
N ARG A 22 -4.85 -4.29 5.49
CA ARG A 22 -4.14 -3.66 6.61
C ARG A 22 -4.43 -2.18 6.68
N VAL A 23 -4.33 -1.65 7.88
CA VAL A 23 -4.27 -0.22 8.14
C VAL A 23 -2.97 0.08 8.87
N CYS A 24 -2.20 1.06 8.38
CA CYS A 24 -0.87 1.40 8.87
C CYS A 24 -0.83 2.86 9.29
N PHE A 25 -0.21 3.13 10.44
CA PHE A 25 -0.06 4.46 11.03
C PHE A 25 1.41 4.84 11.08
N ILE A 26 1.73 6.04 10.60
CA ILE A 26 3.09 6.57 10.58
C ILE A 26 3.04 7.94 11.24
N PRO A 27 3.67 8.10 12.42
CA PRO A 27 3.68 9.37 13.12
C PRO A 27 4.45 10.44 12.34
N ALA A 28 4.23 11.69 12.70
CA ALA A 28 5.02 12.81 12.21
C ALA A 28 6.46 12.69 12.71
N GLU A 29 7.42 12.69 11.79
CA GLU A 29 8.84 12.60 12.08
C GLU A 29 9.65 13.43 11.08
N ASN A 30 10.73 14.07 11.52
CA ASN A 30 11.68 14.77 10.64
C ASN A 30 11.03 15.81 9.70
N GLY A 31 10.02 16.52 10.18
CA GLY A 31 9.27 17.50 9.38
C GLY A 31 8.22 16.90 8.44
N GLN A 32 8.09 15.58 8.42
CA GLN A 32 7.03 14.89 7.70
C GLN A 32 5.76 14.80 8.53
N ARG A 33 4.60 14.81 7.86
CA ARG A 33 3.28 14.72 8.48
C ARG A 33 2.95 13.32 8.95
N GLY A 34 2.20 13.21 10.04
CA GLY A 34 1.58 11.95 10.46
C GLY A 34 0.51 11.51 9.46
N ARG A 35 0.36 10.18 9.26
CA ARG A 35 -0.54 9.66 8.23
C ARG A 35 -1.01 8.25 8.47
N VAL A 36 -2.16 7.92 7.91
CA VAL A 36 -2.75 6.58 7.87
C VAL A 36 -2.87 6.11 6.43
N TYR A 37 -2.56 4.83 6.22
CA TYR A 37 -2.75 4.15 4.94
C TYR A 37 -3.58 2.92 5.10
N PHE A 38 -4.49 2.73 4.17
CA PHE A 38 -5.23 1.49 3.97
C PHE A 38 -4.69 0.76 2.74
N GLY A 39 -4.67 -0.55 2.78
CA GLY A 39 -4.21 -1.35 1.66
C GLY A 39 -4.16 -2.84 1.98
N TYR A 40 -3.33 -3.54 1.22
CA TYR A 40 -3.19 -4.99 1.33
C TYR A 40 -1.92 -5.36 2.10
N ASP A 41 -1.68 -6.65 2.28
CA ASP A 41 -0.51 -7.17 2.95
C ASP A 41 0.81 -7.03 2.16
N ASN A 42 0.75 -6.45 0.94
CA ASN A 42 1.93 -6.01 0.20
C ASN A 42 2.47 -4.63 0.66
N TRP A 43 1.81 -4.00 1.63
CA TRP A 43 2.16 -2.70 2.22
C TRP A 43 2.13 -1.50 1.28
N SER A 44 1.65 -1.70 0.04
CA SER A 44 1.43 -0.59 -0.90
C SER A 44 0.15 0.15 -0.51
N PRO A 45 0.20 1.47 -0.28
CA PRO A 45 -0.99 2.25 -0.02
C PRO A 45 -1.97 2.16 -1.20
N GLN A 46 -3.24 1.93 -0.91
CA GLN A 46 -4.32 2.07 -1.88
C GLN A 46 -4.98 3.43 -1.70
N GLY A 47 -5.20 3.85 -0.46
CA GLY A 47 -5.70 5.16 -0.09
C GLY A 47 -5.33 5.51 1.34
N GLY A 48 -5.63 6.73 1.76
CA GLY A 48 -5.32 7.18 3.10
C GLY A 48 -5.57 8.66 3.34
N MET A 49 -5.12 9.12 4.51
CA MET A 49 -5.24 10.51 4.95
C MET A 49 -4.03 10.89 5.81
N ASN A 50 -3.59 12.14 5.75
CA ASN A 50 -2.61 12.66 6.70
C ASN A 50 -3.25 13.51 7.82
N ASP A 51 -2.46 13.88 8.80
CA ASP A 51 -2.88 14.68 9.98
C ASP A 51 -3.28 16.13 9.64
N GLN A 52 -3.06 16.58 8.40
CA GLN A 52 -3.56 17.86 7.90
C GLN A 52 -4.91 17.73 7.20
N GLY A 53 -5.47 16.52 7.11
CA GLY A 53 -6.73 16.24 6.44
C GLY A 53 -6.61 16.23 4.92
N LEU A 54 -5.46 15.89 4.38
CA LEU A 54 -5.30 15.56 2.96
C LEU A 54 -5.60 14.09 2.76
N PHE A 55 -6.65 13.79 2.03
CA PHE A 55 -7.07 12.46 1.59
C PHE A 55 -6.56 12.17 0.18
N PHE A 56 -6.26 10.92 -0.08
CA PHE A 56 -6.02 10.41 -1.43
C PHE A 56 -6.51 8.98 -1.60
N ASP A 57 -6.81 8.61 -2.84
CA ASP A 57 -7.17 7.25 -3.22
C ASP A 57 -6.89 6.98 -4.70
N PHE A 58 -6.68 5.70 -5.06
CA PHE A 58 -6.38 5.27 -6.41
C PHE A 58 -7.47 4.41 -7.01
N PHE A 59 -7.71 4.62 -8.30
CA PHE A 59 -8.67 3.86 -9.08
C PHE A 59 -7.96 3.20 -10.26
N ALA A 60 -7.93 1.87 -10.28
CA ALA A 60 -7.40 1.12 -11.41
C ALA A 60 -8.26 1.37 -12.66
N THR A 61 -7.61 1.76 -13.76
CA THR A 61 -8.26 2.06 -15.04
C THR A 61 -7.54 1.33 -16.16
N LYS A 62 -8.13 1.33 -17.36
CA LYS A 62 -7.42 0.89 -18.56
C LYS A 62 -6.25 1.85 -18.83
N PRO A 63 -5.10 1.36 -19.35
CA PRO A 63 -4.00 2.25 -19.68
C PRO A 63 -4.41 3.41 -20.58
N LEU A 64 -3.95 4.61 -20.24
CA LEU A 64 -4.14 5.83 -21.03
C LEU A 64 -2.82 6.21 -21.69
N GLU A 65 -2.87 6.63 -22.95
CA GLU A 65 -1.70 7.23 -23.57
C GLU A 65 -1.49 8.65 -23.03
N VAL A 66 -0.36 8.86 -22.38
CA VAL A 66 0.03 10.16 -21.80
C VAL A 66 1.33 10.60 -22.44
N LYS A 67 1.38 11.83 -22.91
CA LYS A 67 2.60 12.43 -23.42
C LYS A 67 3.44 12.93 -22.22
N LEU A 68 4.52 12.21 -21.94
CA LEU A 68 5.49 12.67 -20.95
C LEU A 68 6.32 13.82 -21.52
N SER A 69 6.54 14.86 -20.72
CA SER A 69 7.40 15.97 -21.10
C SER A 69 8.87 15.52 -21.13
N LYS A 70 9.60 15.91 -22.18
CA LYS A 70 11.04 15.66 -22.24
C LYS A 70 11.85 16.52 -21.25
N GLU A 71 11.25 17.59 -20.76
CA GLU A 71 11.89 18.56 -19.87
C GLU A 71 11.71 18.21 -18.39
N LYS A 72 10.62 17.50 -18.03
CA LYS A 72 10.34 17.13 -16.66
C LYS A 72 11.12 15.87 -16.26
N PRO A 73 11.78 15.86 -15.10
CA PRO A 73 12.47 14.68 -14.60
C PRO A 73 11.46 13.57 -14.27
N LYS A 74 11.90 12.31 -14.33
CA LYS A 74 11.15 11.21 -13.79
C LYS A 74 11.19 11.28 -12.28
N PHE A 75 10.03 11.11 -11.63
CA PHE A 75 10.01 10.95 -10.19
C PHE A 75 10.61 9.58 -9.83
N GLN A 76 11.61 9.60 -8.97
CA GLN A 76 12.21 8.36 -8.48
C GLN A 76 11.67 8.08 -7.07
N GLY A 77 10.77 7.09 -6.96
CA GLY A 77 10.25 6.62 -5.69
C GLY A 77 8.74 6.64 -5.51
N PRO A 78 8.26 6.40 -4.28
CA PRO A 78 6.84 6.43 -3.99
C PRO A 78 6.36 7.89 -3.82
N ILE A 79 6.04 8.55 -4.93
CA ILE A 79 5.52 9.93 -4.90
C ILE A 79 4.30 10.08 -3.98
N ILE A 80 3.51 9.03 -3.85
CA ILE A 80 2.31 8.99 -3.01
C ILE A 80 2.64 9.23 -1.55
N ASP A 81 3.71 8.63 -1.10
CA ASP A 81 4.11 8.84 0.28
C ASP A 81 4.72 10.21 0.49
N ARG A 82 5.51 10.65 -0.45
CA ARG A 82 6.04 12.00 -0.39
C ARG A 82 4.90 13.02 -0.36
N MET A 83 3.90 12.85 -1.21
CA MET A 83 2.69 13.68 -1.21
C MET A 83 2.00 13.67 0.15
N ALA A 84 1.73 12.48 0.71
CA ALA A 84 1.04 12.37 2.00
C ALA A 84 1.91 12.88 3.18
N ALA A 85 3.24 12.80 3.05
CA ALA A 85 4.18 13.28 4.06
C ALA A 85 4.43 14.79 4.01
N GLU A 86 4.32 15.42 2.84
CA GLU A 86 4.76 16.81 2.65
C GLU A 86 3.59 17.77 2.33
N CYS A 87 2.51 17.30 1.67
CA CYS A 87 1.40 18.17 1.26
C CYS A 87 0.27 18.22 2.30
N ALA A 88 -0.38 19.38 2.41
CA ALA A 88 -1.57 19.61 3.23
C ALA A 88 -2.82 19.91 2.38
N THR A 89 -2.63 20.34 1.14
CA THR A 89 -3.69 20.85 0.27
C THR A 89 -3.65 20.17 -1.11
N VAL A 90 -4.80 20.20 -1.79
CA VAL A 90 -4.89 19.74 -3.18
C VAL A 90 -3.98 20.55 -4.09
N GLY A 91 -3.85 21.87 -3.85
CA GLY A 91 -2.94 22.73 -4.60
C GLY A 91 -1.48 22.26 -4.51
N GLU A 92 -0.97 22.03 -3.30
CA GLU A 92 0.40 21.53 -3.09
C GLU A 92 0.65 20.18 -3.76
N VAL A 93 -0.36 19.28 -3.80
CA VAL A 93 -0.25 18.02 -4.52
C VAL A 93 -0.10 18.24 -6.03
N LEU A 94 -0.92 19.09 -6.60
CA LEU A 94 -0.87 19.38 -8.03
C LEU A 94 0.44 20.08 -8.43
N ASP A 95 0.93 21.01 -7.61
CA ASP A 95 2.22 21.68 -7.79
C ASP A 95 3.39 20.69 -7.71
N MET A 96 3.34 19.73 -6.78
CA MET A 96 4.33 18.66 -6.69
C MET A 96 4.29 17.78 -7.95
N PHE A 97 3.12 17.39 -8.41
CA PHE A 97 2.96 16.54 -9.60
C PHE A 97 3.38 17.23 -10.88
N ASP A 98 3.20 18.55 -10.96
CA ASP A 98 3.63 19.32 -12.14
C ASP A 98 5.15 19.35 -12.32
N GLN A 99 5.92 19.09 -11.27
CA GLN A 99 7.39 19.05 -11.33
C GLN A 99 7.96 17.78 -12.00
N TYR A 100 7.17 16.71 -12.17
CA TYR A 100 7.67 15.39 -12.56
C TYR A 100 6.88 14.74 -13.69
N ASN A 101 7.54 13.83 -14.41
CA ASN A 101 6.86 12.86 -15.24
C ASN A 101 6.38 11.68 -14.38
N LEU A 102 5.06 11.50 -14.29
CA LEU A 102 4.42 10.49 -13.49
C LEU A 102 4.12 9.24 -14.32
N GLU A 103 5.11 8.40 -14.56
CA GLU A 103 5.03 7.23 -15.45
C GLU A 103 3.99 6.17 -15.01
N PHE A 104 3.54 6.21 -13.77
CA PHE A 104 2.52 5.29 -13.27
C PHE A 104 1.09 5.78 -13.53
N MET A 105 0.87 7.08 -13.67
CA MET A 105 -0.46 7.69 -13.87
C MET A 105 -1.23 7.19 -15.12
N PRO A 106 -0.57 6.74 -16.20
CA PRO A 106 -1.30 6.13 -17.32
C PRO A 106 -2.14 4.90 -16.96
N LYS A 107 -1.93 4.28 -15.81
CA LYS A 107 -2.63 3.05 -15.38
C LYS A 107 -3.62 3.26 -14.24
N PHE A 108 -3.67 4.47 -13.70
CA PHE A 108 -4.48 4.81 -12.54
C PHE A 108 -5.04 6.22 -12.74
N GLN A 109 -6.16 6.47 -12.09
CA GLN A 109 -6.53 7.84 -11.73
C GLN A 109 -6.39 7.96 -10.23
N MET A 110 -6.10 9.17 -9.77
CA MET A 110 -5.99 9.48 -8.37
C MET A 110 -7.03 10.52 -7.99
N PHE A 111 -7.64 10.34 -6.85
CA PHE A 111 -8.54 11.32 -6.24
C PHE A 111 -7.87 11.90 -5.01
N VAL A 112 -7.80 13.22 -4.93
CA VAL A 112 -7.28 13.96 -3.78
C VAL A 112 -8.32 14.94 -3.29
N VAL A 113 -8.40 15.08 -1.97
CA VAL A 113 -9.33 15.98 -1.28
C VAL A 113 -8.63 16.55 -0.05
N ASP A 114 -8.80 17.83 0.24
CA ASP A 114 -8.29 18.41 1.48
C ASP A 114 -9.42 18.90 2.41
N LYS A 115 -9.06 19.25 3.64
CA LYS A 115 -10.00 19.70 4.67
C LYS A 115 -10.72 21.00 4.38
N SER A 116 -10.30 21.77 3.35
CA SER A 116 -11.04 22.95 2.89
C SER A 116 -12.26 22.56 2.05
N GLY A 117 -12.30 21.29 1.61
CA GLY A 117 -13.31 20.78 0.69
C GLY A 117 -12.91 20.95 -0.77
N ASP A 118 -11.68 21.39 -1.07
CA ASP A 118 -11.16 21.32 -2.42
C ASP A 118 -10.86 19.88 -2.81
N ALA A 119 -11.04 19.54 -4.09
CA ALA A 119 -10.82 18.21 -4.60
C ALA A 119 -10.41 18.21 -6.07
N ALA A 120 -9.60 17.24 -6.45
CA ALA A 120 -9.19 17.02 -7.82
C ALA A 120 -9.09 15.53 -8.16
N ILE A 121 -9.46 15.18 -9.39
CA ILE A 121 -9.15 13.91 -10.02
C ILE A 121 -7.98 14.13 -10.96
N VAL A 122 -6.92 13.33 -10.81
CA VAL A 122 -5.75 13.35 -11.70
C VAL A 122 -5.81 12.11 -12.59
N GLU A 123 -5.92 12.34 -13.90
CA GLU A 123 -6.08 11.31 -14.94
C GLU A 123 -4.98 11.46 -16.00
N GLY A 124 -3.81 10.90 -15.74
CA GLY A 124 -2.67 11.08 -16.64
C GLY A 124 -2.21 12.55 -16.68
N ASP A 125 -2.47 13.23 -17.80
CA ASP A 125 -2.19 14.65 -18.02
C ASP A 125 -3.40 15.57 -17.83
N HIS A 126 -4.53 15.02 -17.39
CA HIS A 126 -5.77 15.76 -17.16
C HIS A 126 -6.04 15.93 -15.66
N ILE A 127 -6.42 17.12 -15.27
CA ILE A 127 -6.84 17.47 -13.90
C ILE A 127 -8.28 17.94 -13.95
N ILE A 128 -9.14 17.26 -13.20
CA ILE A 128 -10.57 17.61 -13.08
C ILE A 128 -10.81 18.12 -11.67
N ARG A 129 -10.93 19.45 -11.52
CA ARG A 129 -11.23 20.09 -10.24
C ARG A 129 -12.71 19.93 -9.89
N LYS A 130 -13.00 19.82 -8.60
CA LYS A 130 -14.36 19.78 -8.07
C LYS A 130 -15.16 21.04 -8.47
N ARG A 131 -16.41 20.82 -8.84
CA ARG A 131 -17.41 21.88 -9.05
C ARG A 131 -18.61 21.64 -8.14
N GLY A 132 -19.04 22.68 -7.42
CA GLY A 132 -20.15 22.55 -6.46
C GLY A 132 -19.72 21.88 -5.15
N SER A 133 -20.69 21.27 -4.44
CA SER A 133 -20.50 20.73 -3.08
C SER A 133 -19.97 19.30 -3.03
N TYR A 134 -20.05 18.52 -4.12
CA TYR A 134 -19.60 17.14 -4.14
C TYR A 134 -18.82 16.77 -5.41
N GLN A 135 -18.11 15.65 -5.35
CA GLN A 135 -17.48 15.01 -6.51
C GLN A 135 -17.50 13.49 -6.34
N VAL A 136 -17.80 12.76 -7.40
CA VAL A 136 -17.82 11.30 -7.47
C VAL A 136 -16.70 10.82 -8.39
N VAL A 137 -16.05 9.73 -8.02
CA VAL A 137 -15.01 9.06 -8.81
C VAL A 137 -15.31 7.56 -8.87
N ALA A 138 -15.04 6.94 -10.01
CA ALA A 138 -15.09 5.49 -10.17
C ALA A 138 -14.07 5.06 -11.25
N ASN A 139 -13.91 3.75 -11.47
CA ASN A 139 -12.85 3.17 -12.32
C ASN A 139 -13.06 3.41 -13.82
N PHE A 140 -13.18 4.64 -14.24
CA PHE A 140 -13.20 5.09 -15.65
C PHE A 140 -12.73 6.54 -15.76
N TYR A 141 -12.10 6.91 -16.87
CA TYR A 141 -11.60 8.28 -17.08
C TYR A 141 -12.74 9.23 -17.42
N GLN A 142 -12.99 10.20 -16.55
CA GLN A 142 -14.01 11.23 -16.75
C GLN A 142 -13.63 12.19 -17.88
N SER A 143 -12.32 12.45 -18.07
CA SER A 143 -11.79 13.27 -19.18
C SER A 143 -12.09 12.68 -20.56
N LYS A 144 -12.37 11.38 -20.66
CA LYS A 144 -12.71 10.69 -21.92
C LYS A 144 -14.20 10.63 -22.20
N VAL A 145 -15.00 11.13 -21.27
CA VAL A 145 -16.46 11.22 -21.45
C VAL A 145 -16.76 12.46 -22.29
N LYS A 146 -17.21 12.25 -23.51
CA LYS A 146 -17.61 13.36 -24.39
C LYS A 146 -18.88 14.03 -23.85
N GLU A 147 -18.93 15.35 -23.91
CA GLU A 147 -20.16 16.11 -23.68
C GLU A 147 -21.31 15.50 -24.48
N ASN A 148 -22.45 15.28 -23.82
CA ASN A 148 -23.67 14.63 -24.35
C ASN A 148 -23.59 13.13 -24.68
N ARG A 149 -22.48 12.42 -24.35
CA ARG A 149 -22.49 10.97 -24.33
C ARG A 149 -22.57 10.48 -22.89
N ARG A 150 -23.23 9.34 -22.69
CA ARG A 150 -23.32 8.69 -21.38
C ARG A 150 -21.90 8.45 -20.84
N PRO A 151 -21.61 8.80 -19.56
CA PRO A 151 -20.26 8.77 -19.02
C PRO A 151 -19.55 7.42 -19.11
N CYS A 152 -20.28 6.35 -19.31
CA CYS A 152 -19.76 5.00 -19.39
C CYS A 152 -20.84 4.07 -19.97
N ASP A 153 -20.41 2.91 -20.40
CA ASP A 153 -21.30 1.86 -20.85
C ASP A 153 -22.22 1.42 -19.69
N TRP A 154 -23.55 1.44 -19.89
CA TRP A 154 -24.55 1.24 -18.84
C TRP A 154 -24.39 -0.07 -18.07
N PHE A 155 -23.72 -1.06 -18.66
CA PHE A 155 -23.52 -2.39 -18.09
C PHE A 155 -22.19 -2.54 -17.33
N GLN A 156 -21.34 -1.52 -17.29
CA GLN A 156 -20.10 -1.57 -16.50
C GLN A 156 -20.41 -1.28 -15.03
N PRO A 157 -20.00 -2.15 -14.09
CA PRO A 157 -20.26 -1.97 -12.65
C PRO A 157 -19.84 -0.60 -12.12
N SER A 158 -18.65 -0.12 -12.52
CA SER A 158 -18.14 1.20 -12.10
C SER A 158 -19.04 2.36 -12.54
N CYS A 159 -19.71 2.24 -13.69
CA CYS A 159 -20.66 3.23 -14.14
C CYS A 159 -21.93 3.24 -13.31
N MET A 160 -22.43 2.06 -12.97
CA MET A 160 -23.63 1.94 -12.12
C MET A 160 -23.34 2.49 -10.72
N GLN A 161 -22.19 2.17 -10.15
CA GLN A 161 -21.73 2.71 -8.85
C GLN A 161 -21.63 4.24 -8.88
N TYR A 162 -20.98 4.78 -9.92
CA TYR A 162 -20.87 6.24 -10.13
C TYR A 162 -22.23 6.94 -10.12
N LYS A 163 -23.17 6.48 -10.99
CA LYS A 163 -24.50 7.08 -11.10
C LYS A 163 -25.31 6.96 -9.83
N LYS A 164 -25.20 5.82 -9.14
CA LYS A 164 -25.89 5.61 -7.87
C LYS A 164 -25.39 6.60 -6.82
N ALA A 165 -24.07 6.73 -6.66
CA ALA A 165 -23.47 7.68 -5.73
C ALA A 165 -23.83 9.14 -6.10
N GLU A 166 -23.74 9.50 -7.39
CA GLU A 166 -24.09 10.83 -7.88
C GLU A 166 -25.56 11.17 -7.59
N SER A 167 -26.50 10.24 -7.87
CA SER A 167 -27.91 10.46 -7.60
C SER A 167 -28.24 10.64 -6.12
N MET A 168 -27.50 9.96 -5.24
CA MET A 168 -27.69 10.09 -3.79
C MET A 168 -27.09 11.39 -3.25
N LEU A 169 -26.00 11.90 -3.84
CA LEU A 169 -25.36 13.16 -3.41
C LEU A 169 -26.07 14.40 -3.97
N ALA A 170 -26.63 14.33 -5.18
CA ALA A 170 -27.21 15.48 -5.89
C ALA A 170 -28.38 16.16 -5.18
N GLY A 171 -29.11 15.44 -4.32
CA GLY A 171 -30.25 15.99 -3.55
C GLY A 171 -29.91 16.38 -2.11
N THR A 172 -28.63 16.27 -1.70
CA THR A 172 -28.23 16.40 -0.31
C THR A 172 -27.54 17.73 -0.05
N GLY A 173 -28.06 18.51 0.91
CA GLY A 173 -27.47 19.80 1.31
C GLY A 173 -26.41 19.68 2.41
N THR A 174 -26.39 18.59 3.18
CA THR A 174 -25.54 18.37 4.36
C THR A 174 -24.73 17.10 4.27
N ALA A 175 -23.45 17.17 4.64
CA ALA A 175 -22.58 16.03 4.73
C ALA A 175 -22.82 15.27 6.06
N SER A 176 -23.24 14.01 6.02
CA SER A 176 -23.38 13.17 7.20
C SER A 176 -22.77 11.80 7.01
N VAL A 177 -22.18 11.24 8.09
CA VAL A 177 -21.59 9.89 8.09
C VAL A 177 -22.65 8.86 7.73
N ALA A 178 -23.86 8.96 8.27
CA ALA A 178 -24.96 8.04 7.97
C ALA A 178 -25.30 8.04 6.47
N HIS A 179 -25.39 9.21 5.84
CA HIS A 179 -25.65 9.29 4.41
C HIS A 179 -24.53 8.69 3.55
N PHE A 180 -23.27 8.94 3.95
CA PHE A 180 -22.11 8.31 3.29
C PHE A 180 -22.09 6.80 3.45
N ARG A 181 -22.42 6.29 4.65
CA ARG A 181 -22.59 4.85 4.88
C ARG A 181 -23.63 4.25 3.90
N ASP A 182 -24.79 4.88 3.78
CA ASP A 182 -25.87 4.42 2.89
C ASP A 182 -25.44 4.45 1.41
N ILE A 183 -24.62 5.44 1.00
CA ILE A 183 -24.02 5.49 -0.35
C ILE A 183 -23.06 4.34 -0.55
N LEU A 184 -22.14 4.08 0.41
CA LEU A 184 -21.16 3.01 0.32
C LEU A 184 -21.84 1.64 0.29
N GLU A 185 -22.89 1.45 1.09
CA GLU A 185 -23.73 0.25 1.07
C GLU A 185 -24.42 0.07 -0.28
N ALA A 186 -24.98 1.14 -0.84
CA ALA A 186 -25.67 1.10 -2.14
C ALA A 186 -24.74 0.89 -3.35
N THR A 187 -23.42 1.11 -3.17
CA THR A 187 -22.40 1.06 -4.22
C THR A 187 -21.35 -0.02 -4.03
N HIS A 188 -21.44 -0.84 -2.98
CA HIS A 188 -20.50 -1.93 -2.76
C HIS A 188 -20.62 -3.02 -3.84
N ARG A 189 -19.54 -3.80 -3.99
CA ARG A 189 -19.50 -4.95 -4.91
C ARG A 189 -19.52 -6.25 -4.11
N ASN A 190 -20.27 -7.20 -4.65
CA ASN A 190 -20.31 -8.57 -4.13
C ASN A 190 -20.42 -9.55 -5.30
N THR A 191 -19.35 -9.72 -6.06
CA THR A 191 -19.29 -10.61 -7.23
C THR A 191 -18.17 -11.64 -7.08
N LEU A 192 -18.20 -12.71 -7.88
CA LEU A 192 -17.12 -13.73 -7.88
C LEU A 192 -15.75 -13.19 -8.27
N GLY A 193 -15.69 -12.12 -9.08
CA GLY A 193 -14.44 -11.53 -9.57
C GLY A 193 -13.85 -10.43 -8.67
N ALA A 194 -14.70 -9.75 -7.91
CA ALA A 194 -14.31 -8.71 -6.97
C ALA A 194 -15.41 -8.44 -5.95
N ARG A 195 -15.04 -8.19 -4.73
CA ARG A 195 -15.95 -7.78 -3.65
C ARG A 195 -15.35 -6.63 -2.87
N THR A 196 -16.18 -5.79 -2.32
CA THR A 196 -15.74 -4.76 -1.38
C THR A 196 -15.22 -5.42 -0.12
N LEU A 197 -13.95 -5.23 0.16
CA LEU A 197 -13.27 -5.81 1.33
C LEU A 197 -13.45 -4.94 2.56
N TYR A 198 -13.39 -3.63 2.38
CA TYR A 198 -13.67 -2.64 3.42
C TYR A 198 -14.24 -1.38 2.78
N SER A 199 -14.93 -0.60 3.59
CA SER A 199 -15.45 0.71 3.23
C SER A 199 -15.02 1.73 4.27
N ASN A 200 -14.56 2.89 3.85
CA ASN A 200 -14.07 3.95 4.72
C ASN A 200 -14.88 5.24 4.50
N ILE A 201 -15.17 5.95 5.58
CA ILE A 201 -15.61 7.34 5.51
C ILE A 201 -14.60 8.17 6.30
N TYR A 202 -13.96 9.11 5.63
CA TYR A 202 -12.98 10.01 6.21
C TYR A 202 -13.64 11.35 6.54
N ASP A 203 -13.58 11.78 7.78
CA ASP A 203 -13.89 13.15 8.21
C ASP A 203 -12.58 13.95 8.27
N LEU A 204 -12.31 14.70 7.21
CA LEU A 204 -11.01 15.34 7.01
C LEU A 204 -10.75 16.48 7.99
N LYS A 205 -11.79 17.11 8.52
CA LYS A 205 -11.64 18.19 9.49
C LYS A 205 -11.37 17.69 10.90
N ASN A 206 -11.94 16.53 11.25
CA ASN A 206 -11.83 15.98 12.59
C ASN A 206 -10.75 14.88 12.68
N GLY A 207 -10.17 14.43 11.56
CA GLY A 207 -9.18 13.36 11.55
C GLY A 207 -9.75 11.99 11.92
N LEU A 208 -11.04 11.76 11.65
CA LEU A 208 -11.73 10.50 11.96
C LEU A 208 -11.89 9.64 10.71
N VAL A 209 -11.78 8.32 10.89
CA VAL A 209 -12.12 7.34 9.86
C VAL A 209 -13.14 6.36 10.41
N TYR A 210 -14.30 6.32 9.79
CA TYR A 210 -15.36 5.34 10.06
C TYR A 210 -15.16 4.16 9.11
N LEU A 211 -14.91 3.00 9.65
CA LEU A 211 -14.49 1.81 8.93
C LEU A 211 -15.55 0.71 9.02
N TYR A 212 -15.82 0.05 7.90
CA TYR A 212 -16.72 -1.09 7.76
C TYR A 212 -16.00 -2.24 7.04
N TYR A 213 -16.32 -3.49 7.39
CA TYR A 213 -15.64 -4.66 6.85
C TYR A 213 -16.58 -5.66 6.22
N LEU A 214 -16.28 -6.10 5.00
CA LEU A 214 -17.04 -7.11 4.24
C LEU A 214 -18.55 -6.83 4.19
N HIS A 215 -18.95 -5.65 3.75
CA HIS A 215 -20.35 -5.21 3.57
C HIS A 215 -21.19 -5.20 4.86
N ASN A 216 -20.60 -5.31 6.03
CA ASN A 216 -21.31 -5.20 7.28
C ASN A 216 -21.33 -3.74 7.75
N PHE A 217 -22.29 -2.98 7.25
CA PHE A 217 -22.47 -1.57 7.55
C PHE A 217 -23.15 -1.30 8.91
N ASP A 218 -23.61 -2.35 9.59
CA ASP A 218 -24.13 -2.26 10.96
C ASP A 218 -23.01 -2.33 12.02
N ASN A 219 -21.82 -2.76 11.64
CA ASN A 219 -20.68 -2.90 12.54
C ASN A 219 -19.58 -1.90 12.15
N GLU A 220 -19.56 -0.78 12.85
CA GLU A 220 -18.63 0.33 12.62
C GLU A 220 -17.46 0.30 13.60
N VAL A 221 -16.28 0.58 13.09
CA VAL A 221 -15.09 0.90 13.89
C VAL A 221 -14.68 2.33 13.58
N VAL A 222 -14.56 3.17 14.59
CA VAL A 222 -14.10 4.55 14.46
C VAL A 222 -12.63 4.61 14.85
N ILE A 223 -11.81 5.15 13.95
CA ILE A 223 -10.38 5.39 14.14
C ILE A 223 -10.17 6.90 14.28
N ASP A 224 -9.62 7.33 15.40
CA ASP A 224 -9.11 8.69 15.58
C ASP A 224 -7.64 8.71 15.18
N LEU A 225 -7.32 9.37 14.06
CA LEU A 225 -5.96 9.43 13.54
C LEU A 225 -5.00 10.05 14.54
N ASN A 226 -5.41 11.11 15.23
CA ASN A 226 -4.53 11.81 16.18
C ASN A 226 -4.17 10.92 17.37
N GLU A 227 -5.12 10.13 17.86
CA GLU A 227 -4.85 9.18 18.96
C GLU A 227 -4.01 7.99 18.47
N GLU A 228 -4.25 7.49 17.28
CA GLU A 228 -3.43 6.40 16.73
C GLU A 228 -1.98 6.84 16.49
N LEU A 229 -1.74 8.02 15.98
CA LEU A 229 -0.40 8.53 15.72
C LEU A 229 0.45 8.68 17.01
N LYS A 230 -0.16 8.92 18.17
CA LYS A 230 0.54 8.97 19.48
C LYS A 230 1.15 7.61 19.89
N LYS A 231 0.63 6.51 19.36
CA LYS A 231 1.14 5.16 19.65
C LYS A 231 2.45 4.83 18.91
N GLY A 232 2.95 5.76 18.10
CA GLY A 232 4.10 5.53 17.24
C GLY A 232 3.75 4.77 15.96
N ARG A 233 4.75 4.30 15.24
CA ARG A 233 4.55 3.54 14.00
C ARG A 233 4.03 2.14 14.31
N HIS A 234 2.83 1.82 13.83
CA HIS A 234 2.19 0.52 14.01
C HIS A 234 1.18 0.22 12.90
N TYR A 235 0.60 -0.97 12.96
CA TYR A 235 -0.46 -1.38 12.05
C TYR A 235 -1.45 -2.32 12.72
N TYR A 236 -2.61 -2.46 12.10
CA TYR A 236 -3.56 -3.54 12.38
C TYR A 236 -3.81 -4.36 11.13
N GLU A 237 -3.97 -5.67 11.29
CA GLU A 237 -4.71 -6.45 10.31
C GLU A 237 -6.17 -5.97 10.38
N LEU A 238 -6.66 -5.36 9.31
CA LEU A 238 -7.97 -4.70 9.32
C LEU A 238 -9.10 -5.61 9.84
N PRO A 239 -9.18 -6.92 9.47
CA PRO A 239 -10.16 -7.81 10.05
C PRO A 239 -10.08 -7.97 11.57
N SER A 240 -8.91 -7.76 12.18
CA SER A 240 -8.73 -7.89 13.63
C SER A 240 -9.47 -6.81 14.41
N LEU A 241 -9.65 -5.64 13.83
CA LEU A 241 -10.45 -4.55 14.41
C LEU A 241 -11.92 -4.93 14.56
N PHE A 242 -12.39 -5.93 13.80
CA PHE A 242 -13.74 -6.50 13.84
C PHE A 242 -13.79 -7.86 14.53
N GLY A 243 -12.79 -8.18 15.35
CA GLY A 243 -12.71 -9.45 16.06
C GLY A 243 -12.46 -10.68 15.19
N LYS A 244 -12.05 -10.48 13.93
CA LYS A 244 -11.81 -11.55 12.95
C LYS A 244 -10.31 -11.79 12.79
N LYS A 245 -9.90 -13.08 12.79
CA LYS A 245 -8.52 -13.48 12.49
C LYS A 245 -8.48 -14.17 11.13
N LEU A 246 -7.69 -13.61 10.20
CA LEU A 246 -7.39 -14.30 8.94
C LEU A 246 -6.13 -15.14 9.12
N LYS A 247 -6.21 -16.40 8.70
CA LYS A 247 -5.02 -17.27 8.61
C LYS A 247 -4.49 -17.21 7.19
N TYR A 248 -3.21 -16.91 7.04
CA TYR A 248 -2.54 -17.03 5.75
C TYR A 248 -2.50 -18.49 5.34
N GLY A 249 -3.06 -18.80 4.17
CA GLY A 249 -2.75 -20.05 3.50
C GLY A 249 -1.28 -20.06 3.13
N ARG A 250 -0.64 -21.23 3.23
CA ARG A 250 0.80 -21.40 2.94
C ARG A 250 1.00 -22.26 1.71
N LYS A 251 2.05 -21.96 0.96
CA LYS A 251 2.70 -22.85 -0.01
C LYS A 251 4.11 -23.10 0.47
N VAL A 252 4.64 -24.25 0.08
CA VAL A 252 6.03 -24.63 0.38
C VAL A 252 6.80 -24.67 -0.94
N TYR A 253 7.97 -24.08 -0.93
CA TYR A 253 8.99 -24.22 -1.96
C TYR A 253 10.05 -25.18 -1.44
N THR A 254 10.47 -26.14 -2.27
CA THR A 254 11.56 -27.08 -1.98
C THR A 254 12.66 -26.87 -2.99
N HIS A 255 13.88 -26.69 -2.51
CA HIS A 255 15.09 -26.58 -3.31
C HIS A 255 15.90 -27.87 -3.23
N PRO A 256 16.38 -28.40 -4.37
CA PRO A 256 17.02 -29.71 -4.39
C PRO A 256 18.47 -29.74 -3.91
N SER A 257 19.22 -28.64 -4.09
CA SER A 257 20.66 -28.62 -3.76
C SER A 257 21.17 -27.20 -3.45
N PRO A 258 21.49 -26.85 -2.19
CA PRO A 258 21.29 -27.69 -1.00
C PRO A 258 19.80 -27.97 -0.76
N ALA A 259 19.48 -29.14 -0.22
CA ALA A 259 18.11 -29.51 0.08
C ALA A 259 17.56 -28.66 1.24
N PHE A 260 16.55 -27.87 0.95
CA PHE A 260 15.82 -27.12 1.96
C PHE A 260 14.38 -26.85 1.51
N SER A 261 13.53 -26.53 2.47
CA SER A 261 12.19 -26.07 2.20
C SER A 261 11.89 -24.78 2.96
N ILE A 262 11.01 -23.94 2.36
CA ILE A 262 10.57 -22.67 2.97
C ILE A 262 9.12 -22.39 2.59
N SER A 263 8.33 -21.90 3.54
CA SER A 263 6.95 -21.52 3.29
C SER A 263 6.86 -20.08 2.80
N TYR A 264 5.81 -19.79 2.02
CA TYR A 264 5.45 -18.43 1.62
C TYR A 264 3.92 -18.28 1.52
N PRO A 265 3.37 -17.04 1.58
CA PRO A 265 1.93 -16.82 1.51
C PRO A 265 1.32 -17.38 0.22
N LYS A 266 0.23 -18.19 0.33
CA LYS A 266 -0.40 -18.90 -0.79
C LYS A 266 -0.84 -17.98 -1.93
N HIS A 267 -1.24 -16.75 -1.63
CA HIS A 267 -1.70 -15.77 -2.61
C HIS A 267 -0.56 -15.04 -3.34
N TYR A 268 0.68 -15.17 -2.87
CA TYR A 268 1.85 -14.64 -3.58
C TYR A 268 2.17 -15.49 -4.81
N LYS A 269 2.70 -14.84 -5.84
CA LYS A 269 3.10 -15.48 -7.10
C LYS A 269 4.61 -15.63 -7.16
N VAL A 270 5.06 -16.83 -7.49
CA VAL A 270 6.47 -17.07 -7.80
C VAL A 270 6.81 -16.35 -9.11
N LYS A 271 7.94 -15.69 -9.11
CA LYS A 271 8.56 -15.05 -10.29
C LYS A 271 9.81 -15.84 -10.64
N ALA A 272 10.12 -15.96 -11.93
CA ALA A 272 11.38 -16.56 -12.36
C ALA A 272 12.57 -15.81 -11.73
N PRO A 273 13.56 -16.52 -11.18
CA PRO A 273 14.80 -15.91 -10.70
C PRO A 273 15.52 -15.13 -11.82
N VAL A 274 16.18 -14.05 -11.45
CA VAL A 274 16.84 -13.16 -12.44
C VAL A 274 18.36 -13.23 -12.28
N LEU A 275 18.86 -13.47 -11.07
CA LEU A 275 20.30 -13.51 -10.73
C LEU A 275 20.59 -14.70 -9.82
N ASP A 276 21.09 -14.45 -8.62
CA ASP A 276 21.50 -15.47 -7.64
C ASP A 276 20.34 -15.97 -6.74
N GLU A 277 19.12 -15.57 -7.07
CA GLU A 277 17.95 -16.01 -6.34
C GLU A 277 17.54 -17.42 -6.74
N VAL A 278 17.19 -18.23 -5.77
CA VAL A 278 16.59 -19.56 -6.00
C VAL A 278 15.06 -19.52 -5.87
N LEU A 279 14.54 -18.52 -5.18
CA LEU A 279 13.11 -18.24 -5.08
C LEU A 279 12.86 -16.73 -5.04
N LEU A 280 11.99 -16.24 -5.92
CA LEU A 280 11.42 -14.90 -5.84
C LEU A 280 9.90 -14.98 -5.77
N VAL A 281 9.30 -14.27 -4.82
CA VAL A 281 7.85 -14.22 -4.67
C VAL A 281 7.38 -12.79 -4.61
N LYS A 282 6.30 -12.49 -5.29
CA LYS A 282 5.70 -11.17 -5.32
C LYS A 282 4.21 -11.20 -5.00
N TYR A 283 3.71 -10.12 -4.48
CA TYR A 283 2.27 -9.89 -4.37
C TYR A 283 1.64 -9.78 -5.78
N PRO A 284 0.43 -10.28 -6.03
CA PRO A 284 -0.14 -10.37 -7.37
C PRO A 284 -0.19 -9.07 -8.17
N ILE A 285 -0.43 -7.94 -7.50
CA ILE A 285 -0.52 -6.61 -8.12
C ILE A 285 0.81 -5.82 -8.07
N SER A 286 1.84 -6.35 -7.40
CA SER A 286 3.16 -5.72 -7.33
C SER A 286 4.09 -6.25 -8.42
N ASN A 287 4.88 -5.38 -9.01
CA ASN A 287 5.97 -5.78 -9.91
C ASN A 287 7.28 -6.03 -9.16
N THR A 288 7.39 -5.58 -7.91
CA THR A 288 8.57 -5.72 -7.08
C THR A 288 8.48 -7.00 -6.25
N PRO A 289 9.48 -7.89 -6.28
CA PRO A 289 9.57 -9.01 -5.37
C PRO A 289 9.64 -8.51 -3.92
N GLN A 290 8.87 -9.17 -3.06
CA GLN A 290 8.79 -8.80 -1.63
C GLN A 290 9.45 -9.84 -0.74
N PHE A 291 9.63 -11.03 -1.26
CA PHE A 291 10.23 -12.15 -0.55
C PHE A 291 11.16 -12.89 -1.51
N GLY A 292 12.37 -13.19 -1.08
CA GLY A 292 13.36 -13.92 -1.87
C GLY A 292 14.21 -14.84 -1.03
N VAL A 293 14.71 -15.92 -1.63
CA VAL A 293 15.69 -16.82 -1.06
C VAL A 293 16.90 -16.87 -1.99
N TYR A 294 18.07 -16.83 -1.39
CA TYR A 294 19.37 -16.79 -2.04
C TYR A 294 20.27 -17.86 -1.49
N VAL A 295 21.10 -18.45 -2.34
CA VAL A 295 22.09 -19.46 -1.98
C VAL A 295 23.45 -19.01 -2.51
N GLU A 296 24.42 -18.86 -1.61
CA GLU A 296 25.81 -18.48 -1.93
C GLU A 296 26.78 -19.49 -1.34
N SER A 297 28.01 -19.50 -1.81
CA SER A 297 29.07 -20.26 -1.17
C SER A 297 29.38 -19.68 0.20
N LYS A 298 29.57 -20.53 1.20
CA LYS A 298 29.95 -20.12 2.55
C LYS A 298 31.30 -19.41 2.49
N PRO A 299 31.39 -18.16 2.99
CA PRO A 299 32.65 -17.45 3.09
C PRO A 299 33.56 -18.12 4.15
N GLN A 300 34.87 -18.23 3.85
CA GLN A 300 35.81 -18.99 4.68
C GLN A 300 36.08 -18.36 6.05
N ASP A 301 36.04 -17.03 6.16
CA ASP A 301 36.52 -16.29 7.34
C ASP A 301 35.43 -15.47 8.03
N ILE A 302 34.15 -15.83 7.88
CA ILE A 302 33.06 -15.04 8.46
C ILE A 302 32.18 -15.90 9.34
N GLN A 303 32.04 -15.47 10.58
CA GLN A 303 31.11 -16.09 11.50
C GLN A 303 29.67 -15.72 11.12
N LEU A 304 28.70 -16.59 11.40
CA LEU A 304 27.30 -16.39 11.08
C LEU A 304 26.76 -15.07 11.67
N GLN A 305 27.20 -14.70 12.86
CA GLN A 305 26.81 -13.45 13.52
C GLN A 305 27.19 -12.18 12.75
N ASP A 306 28.27 -12.24 11.95
CA ASP A 306 28.82 -11.09 11.22
C ASP A 306 28.29 -10.99 9.78
N ILE A 307 27.55 -12.01 9.33
CA ILE A 307 26.98 -12.09 7.98
C ILE A 307 26.06 -10.91 7.69
N GLY A 308 25.23 -10.53 8.64
CA GLY A 308 24.29 -9.41 8.48
C GLY A 308 25.00 -8.11 8.17
N GLN A 309 26.10 -7.82 8.88
CA GLN A 309 26.88 -6.58 8.67
C GLN A 309 27.64 -6.60 7.35
N ARG A 310 28.18 -7.75 6.95
CA ARG A 310 28.82 -7.91 5.64
C ARG A 310 27.83 -7.73 4.50
N TYR A 311 26.65 -8.34 4.58
CA TYR A 311 25.60 -8.21 3.58
C TYR A 311 25.18 -6.74 3.44
N PHE A 312 24.99 -6.06 4.56
CA PHE A 312 24.72 -4.63 4.62
C PHE A 312 25.78 -3.81 3.89
N THR A 313 27.07 -4.05 4.18
CA THR A 313 28.18 -3.33 3.54
C THR A 313 28.20 -3.55 2.02
N ASN A 314 27.93 -4.78 1.59
CA ASN A 314 27.90 -5.13 0.15
C ASN A 314 26.70 -4.50 -0.57
N LEU A 315 25.51 -4.46 0.06
CA LEU A 315 24.34 -3.80 -0.50
C LEU A 315 24.54 -2.28 -0.65
N ILE A 316 25.15 -1.63 0.35
CA ILE A 316 25.50 -0.20 0.24
C ILE A 316 26.41 0.04 -0.96
N LYS A 317 27.47 -0.76 -1.11
CA LYS A 317 28.41 -0.65 -2.23
C LYS A 317 27.74 -0.89 -3.58
N LYS A 318 26.87 -1.91 -3.67
CA LYS A 318 26.22 -2.32 -4.93
C LYS A 318 25.17 -1.33 -5.42
N TYR A 319 24.41 -0.72 -4.51
CA TYR A 319 23.23 0.06 -4.89
C TYR A 319 23.35 1.57 -4.62
N SER A 320 24.51 2.05 -4.13
CA SER A 320 24.76 3.46 -3.80
C SER A 320 23.63 4.10 -2.95
N THR A 321 22.95 3.30 -2.13
CA THR A 321 21.83 3.73 -1.32
C THR A 321 22.25 3.90 0.11
N SER A 322 21.74 4.92 0.81
CA SER A 322 21.90 4.99 2.24
C SER A 322 21.05 3.91 2.90
N MET A 323 21.69 3.02 3.63
CA MET A 323 21.04 1.99 4.42
C MET A 323 21.45 2.19 5.87
N LYS A 324 20.51 2.05 6.79
CA LYS A 324 20.76 2.12 8.22
C LYS A 324 20.44 0.78 8.83
N LEU A 325 21.41 0.19 9.52
CA LEU A 325 21.18 -0.97 10.35
C LEU A 325 20.27 -0.58 11.52
N VAL A 326 19.14 -1.27 11.66
CA VAL A 326 18.18 -1.08 12.74
C VAL A 326 18.47 -2.05 13.88
N SER A 327 18.62 -3.34 13.55
CA SER A 327 18.94 -4.38 14.52
C SER A 327 19.65 -5.56 13.87
N SER A 328 20.45 -6.27 14.69
CA SER A 328 21.01 -7.58 14.36
C SER A 328 20.88 -8.47 15.59
N ALA A 329 20.42 -9.70 15.42
CA ALA A 329 20.21 -10.64 16.50
C ALA A 329 20.57 -12.06 16.06
N GLN A 330 21.16 -12.82 16.99
CA GLN A 330 21.29 -14.27 16.85
C GLN A 330 19.95 -14.93 17.18
N ASN A 331 19.57 -15.90 16.40
CA ASN A 331 18.30 -16.61 16.50
C ASN A 331 18.46 -18.09 16.10
N VAL A 332 17.37 -18.80 16.14
CA VAL A 332 17.28 -20.16 15.61
C VAL A 332 16.07 -20.30 14.69
N LEU A 333 16.22 -21.08 13.63
CA LEU A 333 15.10 -21.48 12.78
C LEU A 333 14.15 -22.42 13.57
N ARG A 334 13.00 -22.72 12.98
CA ARG A 334 12.01 -23.61 13.63
C ARG A 334 12.51 -25.03 13.89
N ASP A 335 13.47 -25.50 13.10
CA ASP A 335 14.14 -26.79 13.27
C ASP A 335 15.32 -26.79 14.25
N GLY A 336 15.60 -25.65 14.88
CA GLY A 336 16.71 -25.47 15.80
C GLY A 336 18.02 -25.02 15.14
N THR A 337 18.10 -24.90 13.83
CA THR A 337 19.29 -24.44 13.10
C THR A 337 19.66 -23.03 13.51
N PRO A 338 20.94 -22.74 13.88
CA PRO A 338 21.38 -21.39 14.19
C PRO A 338 21.18 -20.43 13.01
N ALA A 339 20.68 -19.25 13.29
CA ALA A 339 20.41 -18.22 12.29
C ALA A 339 20.73 -16.83 12.82
N THR A 340 21.00 -15.91 11.93
CA THR A 340 21.13 -14.48 12.24
C THR A 340 20.02 -13.70 11.55
N GLU A 341 19.33 -12.86 12.29
CA GLU A 341 18.35 -11.92 11.76
C GLU A 341 18.94 -10.52 11.70
N VAL A 342 18.77 -9.83 10.61
CA VAL A 342 19.18 -8.44 10.44
C VAL A 342 18.04 -7.63 9.86
N LEU A 343 17.78 -6.46 10.43
CA LEU A 343 16.79 -5.51 9.97
C LEU A 343 17.48 -4.21 9.54
N PHE A 344 17.16 -3.75 8.34
CA PHE A 344 17.65 -2.50 7.78
C PHE A 344 16.52 -1.55 7.46
N ASP A 345 16.76 -0.25 7.69
CA ASP A 345 16.08 0.82 6.99
C ASP A 345 16.86 1.14 5.71
N ARG A 346 16.23 0.99 4.57
CA ARG A 346 16.79 1.39 3.29
C ARG A 346 16.24 2.77 2.93
N VAL A 347 17.05 3.79 3.16
CA VAL A 347 16.70 5.15 2.74
C VAL A 347 17.19 5.30 1.29
N VAL A 348 16.28 5.27 0.36
CA VAL A 348 16.56 5.73 -1.00
C VAL A 348 16.31 7.24 -0.98
N LYS A 349 17.25 8.04 -1.48
CA LYS A 349 17.16 9.51 -1.50
C LYS A 349 15.80 9.90 -2.10
N ASP A 350 15.03 10.67 -1.36
CA ASP A 350 13.66 11.10 -1.71
C ASP A 350 12.59 9.97 -1.67
N HIS A 351 12.82 8.87 -0.95
CA HIS A 351 11.90 7.74 -0.86
C HIS A 351 11.60 7.30 0.57
N TRP A 352 10.52 6.55 0.70
CA TRP A 352 10.21 5.82 1.93
C TRP A 352 11.36 4.97 2.38
N PRO A 353 11.60 4.92 3.68
CA PRO A 353 12.44 3.87 4.21
C PRO A 353 11.76 2.53 3.96
N LEU A 354 12.24 1.82 2.96
CA LEU A 354 11.96 0.40 2.83
C LEU A 354 12.64 -0.31 3.99
N LYS A 355 11.90 -1.12 4.72
CA LYS A 355 12.49 -2.02 5.70
C LYS A 355 12.79 -3.36 5.04
N THR A 356 14.00 -3.85 5.22
CA THR A 356 14.39 -5.18 4.76
C THR A 356 14.82 -6.03 5.95
N MET A 357 14.17 -7.16 6.13
CA MET A 357 14.53 -8.17 7.11
C MET A 357 15.18 -9.34 6.38
N ILE A 358 16.31 -9.81 6.89
CA ILE A 358 17.06 -10.94 6.35
C ILE A 358 17.29 -11.93 7.46
N VAL A 359 17.01 -13.19 7.20
CA VAL A 359 17.40 -14.32 8.05
C VAL A 359 18.42 -15.14 7.29
N SER A 360 19.60 -15.32 7.89
CA SER A 360 20.74 -16.00 7.29
C SER A 360 21.15 -17.22 8.12
N THR A 361 21.57 -18.28 7.46
CA THR A 361 22.10 -19.48 8.12
C THR A 361 23.13 -20.18 7.23
N TYR A 362 23.99 -21.00 7.85
CA TYR A 362 24.89 -21.92 7.15
C TYR A 362 24.32 -23.33 7.08
N HIS A 363 24.44 -23.95 5.92
CA HIS A 363 24.16 -25.37 5.72
C HIS A 363 25.26 -25.98 4.85
N GLY A 364 26.12 -26.83 5.45
CA GLY A 364 27.30 -27.37 4.77
C GLY A 364 28.26 -26.25 4.32
N ASP A 365 28.59 -26.26 3.04
CA ASP A 365 29.44 -25.25 2.37
C ASP A 365 28.63 -24.06 1.80
N LYS A 366 27.37 -23.95 2.15
CA LYS A 366 26.48 -22.89 1.65
C LYS A 366 26.06 -21.92 2.74
N LEU A 367 25.93 -20.66 2.32
CA LEU A 367 25.20 -19.62 3.00
C LEU A 367 23.82 -19.52 2.34
N ILE A 368 22.77 -19.65 3.14
CA ILE A 368 21.41 -19.49 2.69
C ILE A 368 20.81 -18.31 3.44
N PHE A 369 20.19 -17.42 2.72
CA PHE A 369 19.47 -16.32 3.33
C PHE A 369 18.13 -16.08 2.65
N ALA A 370 17.14 -15.82 3.49
CA ALA A 370 15.80 -15.43 3.08
C ALA A 370 15.59 -13.95 3.46
N ALA A 371 15.07 -13.18 2.53
CA ALA A 371 14.88 -11.75 2.70
C ALA A 371 13.45 -11.34 2.40
N VAL A 372 12.92 -10.42 3.18
CA VAL A 372 11.65 -9.73 2.91
C VAL A 372 11.87 -8.23 2.92
N THR A 373 11.35 -7.55 1.91
CA THR A 373 11.35 -6.09 1.83
C THR A 373 9.92 -5.57 1.86
N SER A 374 9.66 -4.64 2.74
CA SER A 374 8.35 -4.04 2.93
C SER A 374 8.47 -2.53 3.17
N PHE A 375 7.42 -1.80 2.80
CA PHE A 375 7.36 -0.35 3.03
C PHE A 375 7.20 0.02 4.51
N ALA A 376 6.68 -0.86 5.36
CA ALA A 376 6.40 -0.51 6.75
C ALA A 376 6.82 -1.59 7.76
N HIS A 377 6.40 -2.84 7.58
CA HIS A 377 6.49 -3.88 8.61
C HIS A 377 6.89 -5.24 8.03
N PRO A 378 8.18 -5.51 7.80
CA PRO A 378 8.65 -6.83 7.36
C PRO A 378 8.35 -7.93 8.39
N GLU A 379 8.13 -7.55 9.66
CA GLU A 379 7.80 -8.45 10.77
C GLU A 379 6.55 -9.30 10.49
N ALA A 380 5.60 -8.79 9.71
CA ALA A 380 4.40 -9.54 9.32
C ALA A 380 4.71 -10.80 8.49
N LEU A 381 5.85 -10.80 7.78
CA LEU A 381 6.30 -11.94 7.00
C LEU A 381 7.44 -12.72 7.69
N ARG A 382 7.83 -12.31 8.90
CA ARG A 382 8.91 -12.93 9.67
C ARG A 382 8.71 -14.44 9.84
N GLU A 383 7.48 -14.87 10.13
CA GLU A 383 7.17 -16.29 10.32
C GLU A 383 7.48 -17.16 9.08
N PHE A 384 7.44 -16.58 7.87
CA PHE A 384 7.79 -17.27 6.65
C PHE A 384 9.32 -17.39 6.49
N LEU A 385 10.10 -16.36 6.85
CA LEU A 385 11.56 -16.45 6.88
C LEU A 385 12.03 -17.55 7.81
N TYR A 386 11.44 -17.64 9.01
CA TYR A 386 11.76 -18.66 10.01
C TYR A 386 11.19 -20.05 9.71
N SER A 387 10.43 -20.20 8.62
CA SER A 387 9.97 -21.51 8.15
C SER A 387 11.02 -22.27 7.31
N LEU A 388 12.16 -21.64 7.03
CA LEU A 388 13.30 -22.29 6.39
C LEU A 388 13.72 -23.50 7.25
N ARG A 389 13.88 -24.64 6.60
CA ARG A 389 14.33 -25.90 7.24
C ARG A 389 15.13 -26.72 6.24
N PHE A 390 16.01 -27.53 6.76
CA PHE A 390 16.86 -28.46 6.02
C PHE A 390 16.34 -29.87 6.19
N ASP A 391 16.39 -30.66 5.12
CA ASP A 391 16.00 -32.07 5.11
C ASP A 391 17.19 -32.96 5.48
#